data_af8fec73e88ee6854d5e7a0455ac1b55
#
_entry.id   af8fec73e88ee6854d5e7a0455ac1b55
#
_cell.length_a   1.000
_cell.length_b   1.000
_cell.length_c   1.000
_cell.angle_alpha   90.00
_cell.angle_beta   90.00
_cell.angle_gamma   90.00
#
_symmetry.space_group_name_H-M   'P 1'
#
loop_
_entity.id
_entity.type
_entity.pdbx_description
1 polymer ?
#
loop_
_entity_poly.entity_id
_entity_poly.type
_entity_poly.pdbx_seq_one_letter_code
_entity_poly.pdbx_strand_id
1 'polypeptide(L)'
;MVVGKYIDNPLLINGHKSDLRLYVLVTSYDPLLIYIYEEGLVRFATVKYDNTGKNLWNPCMHLCNYSINKYHSDYIKSADPDLDDQGHKWSLSAFLKHLKANNIDTVQLMQSIEDVVIKSIVSVEFAVNSASKMFVPHRNNCFELYGFDILVDSDLKPWLLEVNLSPSLNTEAP
;
A
#
# COMPACT_ATOMS: atom_id res chain seq x y z
N MET A 1 13.47 4.02 19.46
CA MET A 1 12.95 2.73 18.91
C MET A 1 11.43 2.84 18.93
N VAL A 2 10.77 2.57 17.81
CA VAL A 2 9.31 2.50 17.73
C VAL A 2 8.92 1.02 17.71
N VAL A 3 7.95 0.63 18.52
CA VAL A 3 7.42 -0.75 18.57
C VAL A 3 5.93 -0.67 18.28
N GLY A 4 5.50 -1.38 17.23
CA GLY A 4 4.11 -1.49 16.84
C GLY A 4 3.52 -2.86 17.19
N LYS A 5 2.21 -2.92 17.43
CA LYS A 5 1.50 -4.18 17.54
C LYS A 5 1.44 -4.85 16.17
N TYR A 6 1.88 -6.10 16.09
CA TYR A 6 1.76 -6.88 14.86
C TYR A 6 0.30 -7.20 14.55
N ILE A 7 -0.10 -7.07 13.30
CA ILE A 7 -1.44 -7.47 12.81
C ILE A 7 -1.33 -8.94 12.40
N ASP A 8 -1.85 -9.82 13.21
CA ASP A 8 -1.73 -11.28 13.09
C ASP A 8 -2.88 -11.96 12.32
N ASN A 9 -3.88 -11.17 11.95
CA ASN A 9 -5.04 -11.59 11.16
C ASN A 9 -5.13 -10.87 9.79
N PRO A 10 -4.09 -10.88 8.94
CA PRO A 10 -4.15 -10.22 7.64
C PRO A 10 -5.18 -10.90 6.72
N LEU A 11 -5.76 -10.12 5.79
CA LEU A 11 -6.51 -10.69 4.67
C LEU A 11 -5.57 -11.54 3.83
N LEU A 12 -5.92 -12.80 3.60
CA LEU A 12 -5.11 -13.72 2.82
C LEU A 12 -5.73 -13.97 1.44
N ILE A 13 -4.91 -13.84 0.40
CA ILE A 13 -5.26 -14.24 -0.96
C ILE A 13 -4.45 -15.49 -1.30
N ASN A 14 -5.14 -16.59 -1.61
CA ASN A 14 -4.53 -17.88 -1.86
C ASN A 14 -3.59 -18.37 -0.72
N GLY A 15 -3.86 -17.90 0.50
CA GLY A 15 -3.05 -18.20 1.69
C GLY A 15 -1.82 -17.30 1.88
N HIS A 16 -1.62 -16.31 1.05
CA HIS A 16 -0.50 -15.36 1.14
C HIS A 16 -0.94 -14.04 1.76
N LYS A 17 -0.10 -13.47 2.61
CA LYS A 17 -0.25 -12.12 3.11
C LYS A 17 0.09 -11.14 1.99
N SER A 18 -0.61 -10.01 1.95
CA SER A 18 -0.35 -8.93 0.98
C SER A 18 -0.38 -7.56 1.63
N ASP A 19 0.24 -6.61 0.98
CA ASP A 19 0.08 -5.18 1.23
C ASP A 19 -0.17 -4.42 -0.07
N LEU A 20 -0.76 -3.24 0.07
CA LEU A 20 -1.08 -2.33 -1.02
C LEU A 20 -0.06 -1.19 -1.05
N ARG A 21 0.53 -0.89 -2.20
CA ARG A 21 1.26 0.33 -2.49
C ARG A 21 0.36 1.25 -3.30
N LEU A 22 -0.12 2.32 -2.69
CA LEU A 22 -0.96 3.32 -3.34
C LEU A 22 -0.16 4.61 -3.58
N TYR A 23 -0.43 5.27 -4.69
CA TYR A 23 0.19 6.54 -5.03
C TYR A 23 -0.78 7.67 -4.74
N VAL A 24 -0.34 8.61 -3.91
CA VAL A 24 -1.15 9.74 -3.44
C VAL A 24 -0.43 11.03 -3.76
N LEU A 25 -1.07 11.87 -4.56
CA LEU A 25 -0.55 13.18 -4.94
C LEU A 25 -1.26 14.27 -4.13
N VAL A 26 -0.50 15.09 -3.43
CA VAL A 26 -1.00 16.33 -2.82
C VAL A 26 -0.48 17.48 -3.68
N THR A 27 -1.39 18.20 -4.34
CA THR A 27 -1.05 19.31 -5.23
C THR A 27 -1.13 20.67 -4.55
N SER A 28 -1.78 20.75 -3.40
CA SER A 28 -1.90 21.95 -2.59
C SER A 28 -2.20 21.59 -1.14
N TYR A 29 -1.66 22.37 -0.21
CA TYR A 29 -1.98 22.30 1.21
C TYR A 29 -2.88 23.46 1.68
N ASP A 30 -3.19 24.44 0.83
CA ASP A 30 -4.12 25.54 1.12
C ASP A 30 -4.70 26.13 -0.19
N PRO A 31 -5.91 25.71 -0.60
CA PRO A 31 -6.73 24.64 0.00
C PRO A 31 -6.08 23.27 -0.15
N LEU A 32 -6.38 22.36 0.78
CA LEU A 32 -5.85 20.99 0.72
C LEU A 32 -6.51 20.22 -0.43
N LEU A 33 -5.69 19.73 -1.37
CA LEU A 33 -6.09 18.94 -2.53
C LEU A 33 -5.31 17.64 -2.58
N ILE A 34 -6.03 16.53 -2.42
CA ILE A 34 -5.49 15.17 -2.38
C ILE A 34 -6.08 14.37 -3.54
N TYR A 35 -5.21 13.67 -4.27
CA TYR A 35 -5.59 12.76 -5.34
C TYR A 35 -5.00 11.39 -5.06
N ILE A 36 -5.82 10.35 -5.13
CA ILE A 36 -5.34 8.96 -5.11
C ILE A 36 -5.34 8.48 -6.55
N TYR A 37 -4.22 7.95 -7.00
CA TYR A 37 -4.14 7.35 -8.33
C TYR A 37 -5.01 6.10 -8.36
N GLU A 38 -5.77 5.92 -9.43
CA GLU A 38 -6.74 4.83 -9.58
C GLU A 38 -6.11 3.43 -9.58
N GLU A 39 -4.83 3.35 -9.95
CA GLU A 39 -4.06 2.13 -9.90
C GLU A 39 -3.01 2.13 -8.77
N GLY A 40 -2.55 0.93 -8.45
CA GLY A 40 -1.53 0.69 -7.44
C GLY A 40 -0.96 -0.71 -7.58
N LEU A 41 -0.11 -1.06 -6.64
CA LEU A 41 0.51 -2.39 -6.60
C LEU A 41 0.04 -3.15 -5.37
N VAL A 42 -0.20 -4.44 -5.55
CA VAL A 42 -0.44 -5.39 -4.47
C VAL A 42 0.74 -6.35 -4.43
N ARG A 43 1.46 -6.34 -3.33
CA ARG A 43 2.66 -7.16 -3.15
C ARG A 43 2.32 -8.32 -2.24
N PHE A 44 2.75 -9.51 -2.61
CA PHE A 44 2.50 -10.73 -1.84
C PHE A 44 3.78 -11.24 -1.19
N ALA A 45 3.65 -11.71 0.05
CA ALA A 45 4.69 -12.50 0.69
C ALA A 45 4.82 -13.84 -0.06
N THR A 46 6.06 -14.28 -0.32
CA THR A 46 6.31 -15.49 -1.12
C THR A 46 5.90 -16.77 -0.41
N VAL A 47 6.03 -16.79 0.92
CA VAL A 47 5.67 -17.94 1.74
C VAL A 47 4.25 -17.76 2.29
N LYS A 48 3.44 -18.82 2.24
CA LYS A 48 2.08 -18.81 2.79
C LYS A 48 2.09 -18.47 4.26
N TYR A 49 1.14 -17.63 4.66
CA TYR A 49 1.02 -17.13 6.02
C TYR A 49 0.61 -18.25 7.00
N ASP A 50 1.30 -18.31 8.12
CA ASP A 50 1.01 -19.20 9.24
C ASP A 50 1.09 -18.41 10.55
N ASN A 51 -0.01 -18.38 11.29
CA ASN A 51 -0.12 -17.65 12.56
C ASN A 51 0.25 -18.50 13.78
N THR A 52 0.75 -19.73 13.61
CA THR A 52 1.10 -20.64 14.72
C THR A 52 2.32 -20.19 15.52
N GLY A 53 2.98 -19.12 15.10
CA GLY A 53 4.20 -18.62 15.76
C GLY A 53 5.48 -19.41 15.50
N LYS A 54 5.38 -20.55 14.81
CA LYS A 54 6.55 -21.41 14.52
C LYS A 54 7.51 -20.78 13.51
N ASN A 55 7.00 -19.93 12.63
CA ASN A 55 7.74 -19.33 11.51
C ASN A 55 7.92 -17.81 11.63
N LEU A 56 7.85 -17.25 12.84
CA LEU A 56 8.00 -15.80 13.08
C LEU A 56 9.32 -15.22 12.56
N TRP A 57 10.33 -16.05 12.41
CA TRP A 57 11.65 -15.67 11.90
C TRP A 57 11.71 -15.58 10.36
N ASN A 58 10.68 -16.05 9.63
CA ASN A 58 10.71 -16.08 8.18
C ASN A 58 10.22 -14.74 7.57
N PRO A 59 11.13 -13.87 7.08
CA PRO A 59 10.74 -12.58 6.54
C PRO A 59 9.89 -12.69 5.28
N CYS A 60 10.06 -13.76 4.46
CA CYS A 60 9.28 -13.97 3.23
C CYS A 60 7.83 -14.41 3.49
N MET A 61 7.47 -14.68 4.75
CA MET A 61 6.09 -14.92 5.18
C MET A 61 5.41 -13.65 5.70
N HIS A 62 6.17 -12.75 6.32
CA HIS A 62 5.63 -11.63 7.08
C HIS A 62 5.77 -10.29 6.36
N LEU A 63 6.76 -10.14 5.47
CA LEU A 63 7.07 -8.92 4.74
C LEU A 63 6.79 -9.12 3.25
N CYS A 64 6.04 -8.17 2.66
CA CYS A 64 5.67 -8.22 1.25
C CYS A 64 6.63 -7.43 0.35
N ASN A 65 7.67 -6.80 0.93
CA ASN A 65 8.64 -5.99 0.20
C ASN A 65 9.33 -6.79 -0.90
N TYR A 66 9.34 -6.26 -2.12
CA TYR A 66 10.03 -6.86 -3.27
C TYR A 66 11.51 -7.15 -2.99
N SER A 67 12.21 -6.20 -2.33
CA SER A 67 13.63 -6.34 -2.00
C SER A 67 13.96 -7.59 -1.18
N ILE A 68 13.00 -8.12 -0.42
CA ILE A 68 13.14 -9.32 0.41
C ILE A 68 12.72 -10.55 -0.40
N ASN A 69 11.54 -10.50 -1.01
CA ASN A 69 10.92 -11.67 -1.63
C ASN A 69 11.60 -12.10 -2.94
N LYS A 70 12.18 -11.17 -3.71
CA LYS A 70 12.81 -11.45 -5.02
C LYS A 70 13.95 -12.47 -4.98
N TYR A 71 14.52 -12.73 -3.81
CA TYR A 71 15.60 -13.72 -3.65
C TYR A 71 15.11 -15.09 -3.19
N HIS A 72 13.82 -15.24 -2.91
CA HIS A 72 13.24 -16.53 -2.52
C HIS A 72 13.06 -17.42 -3.74
N SER A 73 13.37 -18.73 -3.62
CA SER A 73 13.28 -19.71 -4.73
C SER A 73 11.88 -19.79 -5.36
N ASP A 74 10.84 -19.59 -4.54
CA ASP A 74 9.45 -19.73 -4.95
C ASP A 74 8.84 -18.39 -5.40
N TYR A 75 9.65 -17.32 -5.48
CA TYR A 75 9.17 -16.04 -5.98
C TYR A 75 8.86 -16.13 -7.46
N ILE A 76 7.60 -15.91 -7.81
CA ILE A 76 7.12 -15.92 -9.21
C ILE A 76 6.99 -14.47 -9.65
N LYS A 77 7.81 -14.08 -10.64
CA LYS A 77 7.64 -12.83 -11.37
C LYS A 77 6.58 -13.05 -12.45
N SER A 78 5.62 -12.14 -12.60
CA SER A 78 4.72 -12.17 -13.74
C SER A 78 5.56 -12.11 -15.01
N ALA A 79 5.36 -13.07 -15.93
CA ALA A 79 6.09 -13.13 -17.19
C ALA A 79 5.37 -12.39 -18.30
N ASP A 80 4.07 -12.13 -18.12
CA ASP A 80 3.20 -11.50 -19.10
C ASP A 80 2.69 -10.16 -18.52
N PRO A 81 3.05 -9.03 -19.14
CA PRO A 81 2.56 -7.72 -18.72
C PRO A 81 1.05 -7.54 -18.85
N ASP A 82 0.38 -8.38 -19.67
CA ASP A 82 -1.07 -8.33 -19.86
C ASP A 82 -1.84 -9.16 -18.81
N LEU A 83 -1.14 -9.88 -17.92
CA LEU A 83 -1.72 -10.70 -16.87
C LEU A 83 -1.45 -10.08 -15.49
N ASP A 84 -2.40 -9.29 -15.04
CA ASP A 84 -2.31 -8.47 -13.81
C ASP A 84 -2.51 -9.24 -12.50
N ASP A 85 -2.91 -10.51 -12.56
CA ASP A 85 -3.31 -11.35 -11.44
C ASP A 85 -2.43 -12.59 -11.25
N GLN A 86 -1.20 -12.57 -11.77
CA GLN A 86 -0.27 -13.67 -11.65
C GLN A 86 0.99 -13.31 -10.88
N GLY A 87 1.57 -14.34 -10.22
CA GLY A 87 2.77 -14.18 -9.44
C GLY A 87 2.55 -13.45 -8.11
N HIS A 88 3.63 -12.86 -7.59
CA HIS A 88 3.67 -12.22 -6.27
C HIS A 88 3.52 -10.69 -6.34
N LYS A 89 3.03 -10.18 -7.45
CA LYS A 89 2.76 -8.76 -7.65
C LYS A 89 1.58 -8.61 -8.60
N TRP A 90 0.50 -8.00 -8.11
CA TRP A 90 -0.72 -7.75 -8.88
C TRP A 90 -0.95 -6.25 -9.03
N SER A 91 -1.78 -5.86 -10.01
CA SER A 91 -2.38 -4.53 -10.05
C SER A 91 -3.47 -4.40 -8.96
N LEU A 92 -3.77 -3.15 -8.56
CA LEU A 92 -4.87 -2.88 -7.63
C LEU A 92 -6.21 -3.30 -8.25
N SER A 93 -6.41 -3.04 -9.53
CA SER A 93 -7.64 -3.41 -10.26
C SER A 93 -7.85 -4.93 -10.28
N ALA A 94 -6.79 -5.74 -10.50
CA ALA A 94 -6.86 -7.19 -10.44
C ALA A 94 -7.23 -7.69 -9.03
N PHE A 95 -6.62 -7.10 -7.99
CA PHE A 95 -6.94 -7.41 -6.60
C PHE A 95 -8.41 -7.11 -6.27
N LEU A 96 -8.90 -5.92 -6.62
CA LEU A 96 -10.29 -5.54 -6.38
C LEU A 96 -11.26 -6.44 -7.16
N LYS A 97 -10.94 -6.81 -8.40
CA LYS A 97 -11.70 -7.77 -9.20
C LYS A 97 -11.78 -9.13 -8.51
N HIS A 98 -10.66 -9.62 -7.98
CA HIS A 98 -10.59 -10.88 -7.22
C HIS A 98 -11.46 -10.81 -5.96
N LEU A 99 -11.38 -9.73 -5.18
CA LEU A 99 -12.20 -9.53 -3.99
C LEU A 99 -13.70 -9.50 -4.31
N LYS A 100 -14.07 -8.78 -5.37
CA LYS A 100 -15.45 -8.69 -5.84
C LYS A 100 -16.00 -10.05 -6.28
N ALA A 101 -15.18 -10.87 -6.94
CA ALA A 101 -15.55 -12.25 -7.33
C ALA A 101 -15.80 -13.14 -6.10
N ASN A 102 -15.21 -12.81 -4.94
CA ASN A 102 -15.42 -13.46 -3.65
C ASN A 102 -16.51 -12.78 -2.79
N ASN A 103 -17.38 -11.96 -3.39
CA ASN A 103 -18.48 -11.24 -2.74
C ASN A 103 -18.04 -10.25 -1.64
N ILE A 104 -16.85 -9.70 -1.75
CA ILE A 104 -16.35 -8.64 -0.86
C ILE A 104 -16.76 -7.28 -1.43
N ASP A 105 -17.27 -6.39 -0.58
CA ASP A 105 -17.60 -5.01 -0.96
C ASP A 105 -16.32 -4.18 -1.11
N THR A 106 -15.86 -4.08 -2.35
CA THR A 106 -14.65 -3.33 -2.70
C THR A 106 -14.85 -1.82 -2.65
N VAL A 107 -16.09 -1.33 -2.79
CA VAL A 107 -16.39 0.11 -2.69
C VAL A 107 -16.20 0.55 -1.23
N GLN A 108 -16.77 -0.18 -0.29
CA GLN A 108 -16.62 0.09 1.14
C GLN A 108 -15.15 -0.01 1.58
N LEU A 109 -14.42 -1.00 1.06
CA LEU A 109 -12.99 -1.14 1.34
C LEU A 109 -12.19 0.08 0.86
N MET A 110 -12.39 0.50 -0.40
CA MET A 110 -11.70 1.68 -0.95
C MET A 110 -12.04 2.96 -0.21
N GLN A 111 -13.30 3.17 0.17
CA GLN A 111 -13.71 4.32 1.00
C GLN A 111 -12.99 4.32 2.36
N SER A 112 -12.81 3.14 2.97
CA SER A 112 -12.07 3.02 4.23
C SER A 112 -10.58 3.32 4.05
N ILE A 113 -9.99 2.94 2.91
CA ILE A 113 -8.60 3.27 2.54
C ILE A 113 -8.44 4.78 2.31
N GLU A 114 -9.38 5.39 1.57
CA GLU A 114 -9.41 6.83 1.34
C GLU A 114 -9.46 7.61 2.66
N ASP A 115 -10.27 7.17 3.61
CA ASP A 115 -10.37 7.77 4.95
C ASP A 115 -9.03 7.71 5.70
N VAL A 116 -8.29 6.59 5.61
CA VAL A 116 -6.94 6.47 6.19
C VAL A 116 -5.97 7.46 5.54
N VAL A 117 -6.00 7.59 4.20
CA VAL A 117 -5.15 8.53 3.47
C VAL A 117 -5.45 9.97 3.88
N ILE A 118 -6.72 10.37 3.86
CA ILE A 118 -7.17 11.72 4.21
C ILE A 118 -6.73 12.06 5.64
N LYS A 119 -7.01 11.20 6.62
CA LYS A 119 -6.62 11.41 8.02
C LYS A 119 -5.11 11.54 8.19
N SER A 120 -4.34 10.76 7.46
CA SER A 120 -2.88 10.82 7.51
C SER A 120 -2.35 12.16 7.02
N ILE A 121 -2.85 12.65 5.88
CA ILE A 121 -2.43 13.95 5.32
C ILE A 121 -2.91 15.11 6.21
N VAL A 122 -4.17 15.08 6.67
CA VAL A 122 -4.73 16.11 7.55
C VAL A 122 -3.94 16.22 8.86
N SER A 123 -3.42 15.11 9.39
CA SER A 123 -2.65 15.10 10.63
C SER A 123 -1.36 15.94 10.58
N VAL A 124 -0.81 16.15 9.37
CA VAL A 124 0.44 16.91 9.15
C VAL A 124 0.23 18.21 8.36
N GLU A 125 -0.97 18.43 7.83
CA GLU A 125 -1.31 19.55 6.94
C GLU A 125 -0.91 20.89 7.53
N PHE A 126 -1.24 21.17 8.78
CA PHE A 126 -0.92 22.43 9.44
C PHE A 126 0.60 22.70 9.47
N ALA A 127 1.41 21.70 9.80
CA ALA A 127 2.86 21.84 9.88
C ALA A 127 3.47 22.11 8.51
N VAL A 128 3.03 21.35 7.48
CA VAL A 128 3.50 21.51 6.10
C VAL A 128 3.09 22.86 5.54
N ASN A 129 1.82 23.25 5.71
CA ASN A 129 1.30 24.52 5.23
C ASN A 129 2.01 25.73 5.88
N SER A 130 2.26 25.66 7.18
CA SER A 130 2.99 26.73 7.91
C SER A 130 4.43 26.87 7.41
N ALA A 131 5.13 25.74 7.22
CA ALA A 131 6.48 25.75 6.65
C ALA A 131 6.49 26.28 5.21
N SER A 132 5.55 25.83 4.37
CA SER A 132 5.41 26.28 2.99
C SER A 132 5.20 27.78 2.91
N LYS A 133 4.30 28.34 3.73
CA LYS A 133 4.05 29.81 3.77
C LYS A 133 5.28 30.60 4.20
N MET A 134 6.14 30.02 5.01
CA MET A 134 7.34 30.71 5.51
C MET A 134 8.47 30.75 4.45
N PHE A 135 8.62 29.69 3.65
CA PHE A 135 9.79 29.51 2.80
C PHE A 135 9.50 29.60 1.30
N VAL A 136 8.24 29.51 0.89
CA VAL A 136 7.87 29.46 -0.53
C VAL A 136 7.06 30.71 -0.91
N PRO A 137 7.55 31.51 -1.89
CA PRO A 137 6.93 32.80 -2.23
C PRO A 137 5.58 32.67 -2.97
N HIS A 138 5.26 31.50 -3.53
CA HIS A 138 4.04 31.30 -4.33
C HIS A 138 3.26 30.08 -3.84
N ARG A 139 1.94 30.20 -3.69
CA ARG A 139 1.04 29.20 -3.10
C ARG A 139 1.02 27.84 -3.82
N ASN A 140 1.28 27.81 -5.14
CA ASN A 140 1.09 26.59 -5.94
C ASN A 140 2.41 25.89 -6.30
N ASN A 141 3.49 26.18 -5.58
CA ASN A 141 4.82 25.62 -5.89
C ASN A 141 5.15 24.37 -5.07
N CYS A 142 4.32 24.05 -4.07
CA CYS A 142 4.55 22.88 -3.24
C CYS A 142 3.57 21.77 -3.62
N PHE A 143 4.10 20.66 -4.07
CA PHE A 143 3.35 19.42 -4.27
C PHE A 143 4.22 18.24 -3.82
N GLU A 144 3.61 17.13 -3.50
CA GLU A 144 4.34 15.92 -3.12
C GLU A 144 3.61 14.67 -3.58
N LEU A 145 4.37 13.70 -4.09
CA LEU A 145 3.89 12.37 -4.40
C LEU A 145 4.32 11.41 -3.29
N TYR A 146 3.33 10.80 -2.67
CA TYR A 146 3.51 9.83 -1.59
C TYR A 146 3.23 8.40 -2.04
N GLY A 147 3.97 7.44 -1.46
CA GLY A 147 3.66 6.01 -1.55
C GLY A 147 3.11 5.52 -0.21
N PHE A 148 1.82 5.21 -0.17
CA PHE A 148 1.16 4.66 1.02
C PHE A 148 1.23 3.15 0.99
N ASP A 149 1.77 2.56 2.06
CA ASP A 149 1.76 1.11 2.26
C ASP A 149 0.64 0.76 3.25
N ILE A 150 -0.33 -0.02 2.79
CA ILE A 150 -1.54 -0.35 3.53
C ILE A 150 -1.70 -1.87 3.62
N LEU A 151 -1.92 -2.37 4.83
CA LEU A 151 -2.32 -3.74 5.11
C LEU A 151 -3.83 -3.77 5.30
N VAL A 152 -4.50 -4.75 4.69
CA VAL A 152 -5.91 -5.05 4.98
C VAL A 152 -5.96 -6.29 5.86
N ASP A 153 -6.72 -6.25 6.95
CA ASP A 153 -6.94 -7.42 7.80
C ASP A 153 -8.15 -8.27 7.38
N SER A 154 -8.38 -9.38 8.06
CA SER A 154 -9.48 -10.30 7.77
C SER A 154 -10.88 -9.70 7.96
N ASP A 155 -10.97 -8.60 8.72
CA ASP A 155 -12.23 -7.86 8.93
C ASP A 155 -12.40 -6.72 7.90
N LEU A 156 -11.55 -6.72 6.86
CA LEU A 156 -11.47 -5.70 5.80
C LEU A 156 -11.12 -4.30 6.32
N LYS A 157 -10.50 -4.22 7.50
CA LYS A 157 -10.01 -2.97 8.04
C LYS A 157 -8.64 -2.64 7.44
N PRO A 158 -8.46 -1.45 6.82
CA PRO A 158 -7.17 -0.99 6.37
C PRO A 158 -6.32 -0.46 7.54
N TRP A 159 -5.03 -0.80 7.51
CA TRP A 159 -4.02 -0.34 8.46
C TRP A 159 -2.91 0.34 7.70
N LEU A 160 -2.60 1.59 8.08
CA LEU A 160 -1.44 2.29 7.54
C LEU A 160 -0.17 1.66 8.11
N LEU A 161 0.71 1.18 7.25
CA LEU A 161 2.03 0.67 7.62
C LEU A 161 3.07 1.79 7.61
N GLU A 162 3.20 2.47 6.47
CA GLU A 162 4.14 3.59 6.30
C GLU A 162 3.70 4.52 5.16
N VAL A 163 4.29 5.72 5.16
CA VAL A 163 4.19 6.69 4.06
C VAL A 163 5.59 6.99 3.57
N ASN A 164 5.82 6.76 2.28
CA ASN A 164 7.09 6.97 1.63
C ASN A 164 7.08 8.27 0.83
N LEU A 165 8.11 9.11 1.00
CA LEU A 165 8.38 10.25 0.12
C LEU A 165 9.00 9.75 -1.19
N SER A 166 8.65 10.40 -2.30
CA SER A 166 9.22 10.12 -3.63
C SER A 166 9.28 8.61 -3.94
N PRO A 167 8.14 7.91 -3.93
CA PRO A 167 8.10 6.48 -4.19
C PRO A 167 8.67 6.16 -5.56
N SER A 168 9.30 4.98 -5.70
CA SER A 168 9.76 4.52 -7.02
C SER A 168 8.57 4.41 -7.98
N LEU A 169 8.72 4.98 -9.16
CA LEU A 169 7.80 4.87 -10.29
C LEU A 169 8.36 3.93 -11.36
N ASN A 170 9.37 3.13 -11.03
CA ASN A 170 9.91 2.16 -11.96
C ASN A 170 8.84 1.16 -12.35
N THR A 171 8.60 1.09 -13.66
CA THR A 171 7.71 0.15 -14.32
C THR A 171 8.40 -1.21 -14.54
N GLU A 172 9.38 -1.58 -13.70
CA GLU A 172 9.78 -2.98 -13.71
C GLU A 172 8.51 -3.78 -13.47
N ALA A 173 8.06 -4.34 -14.59
CA ALA A 173 6.77 -4.97 -14.81
C ALA A 173 6.29 -5.77 -13.58
N PRO A 174 4.96 -5.85 -13.41
CA PRO A 174 4.40 -6.55 -12.29
C PRO A 174 5.06 -7.88 -12.11
#